data_1dd863c0969a30a82851adda791ceb0b
#
_entry.id   1dd863c0969a30a82851adda791ceb0b
#
_cell.length_a   1.000
_cell.length_b   1.000
_cell.length_c   1.000
_cell.angle_alpha   90.00
_cell.angle_beta   90.00
_cell.angle_gamma   90.00
#
_symmetry.space_group_name_H-M   'P 1'
#
loop_
_entity.id
_entity.type
_entity.pdbx_description
1 polymer ?
#
loop_
_entity_poly.entity_id
_entity_poly.type
_entity_poly.pdbx_seq_one_letter_code
_entity_poly.pdbx_strand_id
1 'polypeptide(L)'
;MYSKPLVIGIGEFLWDILPTGRKAGGAPVNFAYHASQNGVEGWAVSAVGNDDAGRDLLAVTASYGIRTLVATVDKPTGTVDVSLCDGQPTYTIHEHVAWDYIPLTEEMLSLARRAGAICFGTLAQRGEVSHRTTCAMVETVPAAVSYTHLTLP
;
A
#
# COMPACT_ATOMS: atom_id res chain seq x y z
N MET A 1 26.74 13.12 7.54
CA MET A 1 25.28 13.28 7.31
C MET A 1 24.60 11.99 7.68
N TYR A 2 23.76 11.98 8.70
CA TYR A 2 22.93 10.79 8.98
C TYR A 2 21.93 10.62 7.84
N SER A 3 21.93 9.46 7.18
CA SER A 3 20.89 9.11 6.21
C SER A 3 19.55 9.10 6.90
N LYS A 4 18.50 9.63 6.22
CA LYS A 4 17.15 9.52 6.76
C LYS A 4 16.79 8.04 6.94
N PRO A 5 16.14 7.65 8.06
CA PRO A 5 15.67 6.28 8.20
C PRO A 5 14.65 5.98 7.09
N LEU A 6 14.74 4.77 6.50
CA LEU A 6 13.84 4.29 5.47
C LEU A 6 12.79 3.40 6.11
N VAL A 7 11.53 3.64 5.76
CA VAL A 7 10.41 2.80 6.18
C VAL A 7 9.54 2.41 4.99
N ILE A 8 8.94 1.23 5.05
CA ILE A 8 8.12 0.67 3.98
C ILE A 8 6.70 0.46 4.49
N GLY A 9 5.70 0.89 3.72
CA GLY A 9 4.32 0.42 3.82
C GLY A 9 4.03 -0.54 2.67
N ILE A 10 3.61 -1.76 2.95
CA ILE A 10 3.22 -2.74 1.93
C ILE A 10 1.77 -3.20 2.10
N GLY A 11 1.05 -3.26 1.00
CA GLY A 11 -0.33 -3.76 0.98
C GLY A 11 -1.22 -3.05 -0.03
N GLU A 12 -2.45 -2.74 0.37
CA GLU A 12 -3.49 -2.18 -0.48
C GLU A 12 -3.13 -0.80 -1.03
N PHE A 13 -3.38 -0.63 -2.33
CA PHE A 13 -3.30 0.61 -3.08
C PHE A 13 -4.51 0.69 -4.00
N LEU A 14 -5.36 1.69 -3.79
CA LEU A 14 -6.72 1.65 -4.30
C LEU A 14 -7.33 3.05 -4.48
N TRP A 15 -8.47 3.08 -5.14
CA TRP A 15 -9.37 4.22 -5.15
C TRP A 15 -10.53 4.02 -4.18
N ASP A 16 -10.73 4.94 -3.26
CA ASP A 16 -11.98 5.10 -2.52
C ASP A 16 -12.99 5.81 -3.43
N ILE A 17 -14.06 5.12 -3.79
CA ILE A 17 -15.14 5.62 -4.64
C ILE A 17 -16.22 6.19 -3.74
N LEU A 18 -16.26 7.51 -3.65
CA LEU A 18 -17.23 8.24 -2.86
C LEU A 18 -18.34 8.82 -3.76
N PRO A 19 -19.52 9.18 -3.24
CA PRO A 19 -20.56 9.87 -4.00
C PRO A 19 -20.08 11.20 -4.63
N THR A 20 -19.05 11.82 -4.05
CA THR A 20 -18.48 13.09 -4.48
C THR A 20 -17.27 12.95 -5.43
N GLY A 21 -16.88 11.73 -5.80
CA GLY A 21 -15.73 11.43 -6.63
C GLY A 21 -14.82 10.39 -6.01
N ARG A 22 -13.64 10.16 -6.62
CA ARG A 22 -12.68 9.17 -6.12
C ARG A 22 -11.50 9.82 -5.41
N LYS A 23 -10.96 9.15 -4.41
CA LYS A 23 -9.74 9.54 -3.69
C LYS A 23 -8.73 8.40 -3.69
N ALA A 24 -7.46 8.74 -3.86
CA ALA A 24 -6.38 7.78 -3.69
C ALA A 24 -6.31 7.35 -2.22
N GLY A 25 -6.25 6.05 -1.98
CA GLY A 25 -6.28 5.44 -0.65
C GLY A 25 -5.41 4.19 -0.55
N GLY A 26 -5.50 3.59 0.62
CA GLY A 26 -4.71 2.44 1.04
C GLY A 26 -3.88 2.77 2.27
N ALA A 27 -4.03 2.00 3.35
CA ALA A 27 -3.34 2.25 4.60
C ALA A 27 -1.81 2.29 4.47
N PRO A 28 -1.16 1.39 3.69
CA PRO A 28 0.30 1.43 3.49
C PRO A 28 0.78 2.69 2.77
N VAL A 29 0.00 3.19 1.82
CA VAL A 29 0.33 4.42 1.07
C VAL A 29 0.21 5.64 1.99
N ASN A 30 -0.86 5.70 2.78
CA ASN A 30 -1.06 6.74 3.78
C ASN A 30 0.08 6.74 4.82
N PHE A 31 0.49 5.56 5.28
CA PHE A 31 1.65 5.41 6.17
C PHE A 31 2.93 5.99 5.55
N ALA A 32 3.25 5.63 4.31
CA ALA A 32 4.43 6.12 3.60
C ALA A 32 4.40 7.64 3.42
N TYR A 33 3.23 8.20 3.10
CA TYR A 33 3.02 9.64 2.99
C TYR A 33 3.31 10.35 4.32
N HIS A 34 2.67 9.92 5.41
CA HIS A 34 2.85 10.56 6.72
C HIS A 34 4.27 10.39 7.26
N ALA A 35 4.90 9.24 7.04
CA ALA A 35 6.31 9.05 7.37
C ALA A 35 7.20 10.07 6.65
N SER A 36 6.95 10.29 5.35
CA SER A 36 7.69 11.26 4.55
C SER A 36 7.51 12.70 5.04
N GLN A 37 6.31 13.09 5.48
CA GLN A 37 6.04 14.40 6.06
C GLN A 37 6.77 14.61 7.40
N ASN A 38 7.10 13.54 8.11
CA ASN A 38 7.83 13.57 9.38
C ASN A 38 9.36 13.34 9.23
N GLY A 39 9.90 13.57 8.04
CA GLY A 39 11.33 13.55 7.81
C GLY A 39 11.96 12.17 7.62
N VAL A 40 11.14 11.12 7.51
CA VAL A 40 11.52 9.74 7.23
C VAL A 40 11.46 9.47 5.72
N GLU A 41 12.26 8.57 5.19
CA GLU A 41 12.14 8.13 3.80
C GLU A 41 11.06 7.05 3.69
N GLY A 42 9.80 7.47 3.42
CA GLY A 42 8.65 6.56 3.30
C GLY A 42 8.50 6.02 1.88
N TRP A 43 8.33 4.70 1.77
CA TRP A 43 8.05 3.99 0.52
C TRP A 43 6.75 3.21 0.62
N ALA A 44 5.92 3.29 -0.42
CA ALA A 44 4.74 2.45 -0.58
C ALA A 44 5.04 1.32 -1.58
N VAL A 45 4.80 0.08 -1.17
CA VAL A 45 4.98 -1.12 -1.99
C VAL A 45 3.60 -1.75 -2.22
N SER A 46 3.24 -1.96 -3.49
CA SER A 46 1.93 -2.51 -3.86
C SER A 46 1.91 -3.03 -5.30
N ALA A 47 0.70 -3.25 -5.83
CA ALA A 47 0.46 -3.49 -7.25
C ALA A 47 -0.79 -2.74 -7.72
N VAL A 48 -0.78 -2.36 -9.01
CA VAL A 48 -1.91 -1.79 -9.74
C VAL A 48 -2.19 -2.59 -11.01
N GLY A 49 -3.36 -2.42 -11.58
CA GLY A 49 -3.72 -2.99 -12.86
C GLY A 49 -3.06 -2.27 -14.04
N ASN A 50 -3.01 -2.95 -15.17
CA ASN A 50 -2.64 -2.33 -16.44
C ASN A 50 -3.86 -1.60 -17.06
N ASP A 51 -4.44 -0.69 -16.29
CA ASP A 51 -5.65 0.06 -16.63
C ASP A 51 -5.47 1.57 -16.38
N ASP A 52 -6.46 2.37 -16.81
CA ASP A 52 -6.43 3.82 -16.62
C ASP A 52 -6.48 4.18 -15.13
N ALA A 53 -7.22 3.43 -14.33
CA ALA A 53 -7.33 3.66 -12.89
C ALA A 53 -5.96 3.50 -12.20
N GLY A 54 -5.15 2.51 -12.59
CA GLY A 54 -3.79 2.31 -12.09
C GLY A 54 -2.85 3.43 -12.50
N ARG A 55 -2.90 3.85 -13.76
CA ARG A 55 -2.09 4.98 -14.26
C ARG A 55 -2.40 6.27 -13.51
N ASP A 56 -3.68 6.57 -13.34
CA ASP A 56 -4.14 7.76 -12.61
C ASP A 56 -3.74 7.71 -11.13
N LEU A 57 -3.86 6.54 -10.50
CA LEU A 57 -3.49 6.35 -9.09
C LEU A 57 -2.00 6.60 -8.85
N LEU A 58 -1.15 6.09 -9.73
CA LEU A 58 0.29 6.35 -9.69
C LEU A 58 0.61 7.85 -9.93
N ALA A 59 -0.06 8.49 -10.88
CA ALA A 59 0.14 9.90 -11.18
C ALA A 59 -0.25 10.79 -10.00
N VAL A 60 -1.38 10.52 -9.36
CA VAL A 60 -1.85 11.28 -8.19
C VAL A 60 -0.90 11.12 -7.02
N THR A 61 -0.46 9.90 -6.71
CA THR A 61 0.48 9.67 -5.60
C THR A 61 1.85 10.30 -5.86
N ALA A 62 2.32 10.28 -7.10
CA ALA A 62 3.55 10.98 -7.49
C ALA A 62 3.43 12.49 -7.28
N SER A 63 2.26 13.09 -7.56
CA SER A 63 2.02 14.53 -7.34
C SER A 63 2.07 14.93 -5.87
N TYR A 64 1.81 13.99 -4.95
CA TYR A 64 1.98 14.19 -3.50
C TYR A 64 3.42 13.90 -3.01
N GLY A 65 4.34 13.58 -3.92
CA GLY A 65 5.74 13.27 -3.59
C GLY A 65 5.92 11.94 -2.85
N ILE A 66 4.95 11.04 -2.94
CA ILE A 66 5.02 9.70 -2.33
C ILE A 66 5.94 8.82 -3.17
N ARG A 67 6.94 8.22 -2.55
CA ARG A 67 7.80 7.23 -3.21
C ARG A 67 7.08 5.89 -3.27
N THR A 68 7.02 5.32 -4.45
CA THR A 68 6.30 4.06 -4.69
C THR A 68 7.20 3.05 -5.39
N LEU A 69 7.08 1.79 -5.00
CA LEU A 69 7.58 0.64 -5.74
C LEU A 69 6.38 -0.27 -6.00
N VAL A 70 5.70 -0.01 -7.11
CA VAL A 70 4.40 -0.60 -7.45
C VAL A 70 4.53 -1.40 -8.73
N ALA A 71 4.18 -2.68 -8.65
CA ALA A 71 4.13 -3.57 -9.81
C ALA A 71 2.84 -3.34 -10.61
N THR A 72 2.92 -3.55 -11.94
CA THR A 72 1.73 -3.63 -12.79
C THR A 72 1.40 -5.10 -13.04
N VAL A 73 0.16 -5.50 -12.77
CA VAL A 73 -0.29 -6.90 -12.89
C VAL A 73 -1.54 -6.99 -13.78
N ASP A 74 -1.82 -8.21 -14.28
CA ASP A 74 -3.02 -8.49 -15.07
C ASP A 74 -4.24 -8.75 -14.17
N LYS A 75 -4.59 -7.74 -13.40
CA LYS A 75 -5.75 -7.67 -12.51
C LYS A 75 -6.24 -6.22 -12.47
N PRO A 76 -7.54 -5.98 -12.23
CA PRO A 76 -8.03 -4.60 -12.13
C PRO A 76 -7.39 -3.86 -10.95
N THR A 77 -7.17 -2.57 -11.10
CA THR A 77 -6.76 -1.70 -10.00
C THR A 77 -7.78 -1.74 -8.86
N GLY A 78 -7.32 -1.80 -7.62
CA GLY A 78 -8.17 -1.90 -6.46
C GLY A 78 -9.11 -0.71 -6.29
N THR A 79 -10.35 -0.99 -5.93
CA THR A 79 -11.37 0.01 -5.58
C THR A 79 -12.13 -0.41 -4.32
N VAL A 80 -12.59 0.59 -3.58
CA VAL A 80 -13.51 0.43 -2.45
C VAL A 80 -14.68 1.36 -2.66
N ASP A 81 -15.89 0.82 -2.76
CA ASP A 81 -17.11 1.64 -2.81
C ASP A 81 -17.47 2.10 -1.41
N VAL A 82 -17.64 3.40 -1.24
CA VAL A 82 -18.03 4.02 0.03
C VAL A 82 -19.43 4.59 -0.13
N SER A 83 -20.39 4.00 0.56
CA SER A 83 -21.77 4.47 0.63
C SER A 83 -22.14 4.91 2.05
N LEU A 84 -23.10 5.82 2.17
CA LEU A 84 -23.63 6.24 3.46
C LEU A 84 -24.99 5.57 3.66
N CYS A 85 -25.13 4.78 4.73
CA CYS A 85 -26.40 4.23 5.17
C CYS A 85 -26.70 4.84 6.55
N ASP A 86 -27.78 5.60 6.65
CA ASP A 86 -28.18 6.30 7.88
C ASP A 86 -27.07 7.17 8.50
N GLY A 87 -26.25 7.81 7.65
CA GLY A 87 -25.11 8.63 8.09
C GLY A 87 -23.85 7.84 8.50
N GLN A 88 -23.90 6.51 8.44
CA GLN A 88 -22.77 5.63 8.70
C GLN A 88 -22.12 5.21 7.39
N PRO A 89 -20.77 5.29 7.25
CA PRO A 89 -20.10 4.81 6.06
C PRO A 89 -20.12 3.27 6.01
N THR A 90 -20.51 2.74 4.86
CA THR A 90 -20.40 1.33 4.53
C THR A 90 -19.40 1.16 3.41
N TYR A 91 -18.49 0.20 3.57
CA TYR A 91 -17.39 -0.06 2.65
C TYR A 91 -17.61 -1.40 1.94
N THR A 92 -17.55 -1.38 0.61
CA THR A 92 -17.48 -2.60 -0.20
C THR A 92 -16.09 -2.71 -0.80
N ILE A 93 -15.26 -3.58 -0.24
CA ILE A 93 -13.89 -3.81 -0.67
C ILE A 93 -13.90 -4.91 -1.72
N HIS A 94 -13.54 -4.57 -2.97
CA HIS A 94 -13.51 -5.54 -4.05
C HIS A 94 -12.37 -6.54 -3.88
N GLU A 95 -12.64 -7.79 -4.27
CA GLU A 95 -11.68 -8.90 -4.22
C GLU A 95 -11.06 -9.16 -5.59
N HIS A 96 -9.97 -9.92 -5.61
CA HIS A 96 -9.25 -10.31 -6.82
C HIS A 96 -8.73 -9.12 -7.64
N VAL A 97 -8.38 -8.04 -6.96
CA VAL A 97 -7.80 -6.82 -7.51
C VAL A 97 -6.27 -6.85 -7.43
N ALA A 98 -5.61 -5.90 -8.08
CA ALA A 98 -4.15 -5.91 -8.28
C ALA A 98 -3.35 -6.07 -6.97
N TRP A 99 -3.71 -5.39 -5.89
CA TRP A 99 -3.00 -5.49 -4.62
C TRP A 99 -3.17 -6.83 -3.88
N ASP A 100 -4.05 -7.73 -4.33
CA ASP A 100 -4.09 -9.12 -3.88
C ASP A 100 -2.97 -9.97 -4.53
N TYR A 101 -2.28 -9.44 -5.53
CA TYR A 101 -1.28 -10.12 -6.36
C TYR A 101 0.06 -9.37 -6.43
N ILE A 102 0.51 -8.76 -5.33
CA ILE A 102 1.81 -8.07 -5.27
C ILE A 102 2.92 -9.08 -5.49
N PRO A 103 3.64 -9.05 -6.63
CA PRO A 103 4.70 -10.01 -6.91
C PRO A 103 5.93 -9.67 -6.07
N LEU A 104 6.68 -10.69 -5.67
CA LEU A 104 7.99 -10.48 -5.06
C LEU A 104 9.01 -10.17 -6.15
N THR A 105 9.70 -9.03 -6.04
CA THR A 105 10.78 -8.65 -6.94
C THR A 105 12.10 -8.43 -6.19
N GLU A 106 13.23 -8.53 -6.89
CA GLU A 106 14.54 -8.27 -6.28
C GLU A 106 14.67 -6.80 -5.83
N GLU A 107 13.99 -5.87 -6.51
CA GLU A 107 13.97 -4.45 -6.12
C GLU A 107 13.26 -4.27 -4.77
N MET A 108 12.16 -5.00 -4.53
CA MET A 108 11.46 -4.98 -3.24
C MET A 108 12.34 -5.55 -2.13
N LEU A 109 13.05 -6.64 -2.38
CA LEU A 109 14.00 -7.22 -1.41
C LEU A 109 15.18 -6.27 -1.16
N SER A 110 15.71 -5.63 -2.20
CA SER A 110 16.77 -4.63 -2.07
C SER A 110 16.32 -3.43 -1.23
N LEU A 111 15.09 -2.97 -1.41
CA LEU A 111 14.50 -1.93 -0.59
C LEU A 111 14.34 -2.39 0.87
N ALA A 112 13.85 -3.61 1.09
CA ALA A 112 13.66 -4.17 2.43
C ALA A 112 14.97 -4.31 3.21
N ARG A 113 16.07 -4.72 2.57
CA ARG A 113 17.41 -4.79 3.21
C ARG A 113 17.91 -3.45 3.76
N ARG A 114 17.40 -2.34 3.23
CA ARG A 114 17.76 -0.98 3.63
C ARG A 114 16.79 -0.38 4.63
N ALA A 115 15.64 -1.00 4.83
CA ALA A 115 14.59 -0.47 5.66
C ALA A 115 14.87 -0.69 7.15
N GLY A 116 14.56 0.31 7.96
CA GLY A 116 14.57 0.22 9.43
C GLY A 116 13.24 -0.26 10.00
N ALA A 117 12.14 -0.18 9.22
CA ALA A 117 10.82 -0.67 9.62
C ALA A 117 9.95 -0.98 8.40
N ILE A 118 9.01 -1.90 8.58
CA ILE A 118 7.97 -2.25 7.60
C ILE A 118 6.61 -2.24 8.28
N CYS A 119 5.64 -1.59 7.66
CA CYS A 119 4.24 -1.53 8.07
C CYS A 119 3.39 -2.32 7.06
N PHE A 120 2.55 -3.20 7.54
CA PHE A 120 1.60 -3.97 6.74
C PHE A 120 0.27 -4.15 7.48
N GLY A 121 -0.81 -4.26 6.71
CA GLY A 121 -2.15 -4.55 7.24
C GLY A 121 -2.55 -6.01 7.06
N THR A 122 -3.63 -6.42 7.74
CA THR A 122 -4.19 -7.76 7.59
C THR A 122 -5.01 -7.91 6.31
N LEU A 123 -5.56 -6.82 5.77
CA LEU A 123 -6.41 -6.85 4.58
C LEU A 123 -5.67 -7.41 3.36
N ALA A 124 -4.46 -6.94 3.09
CA ALA A 124 -3.65 -7.42 1.97
C ALA A 124 -3.14 -8.87 2.16
N GLN A 125 -3.27 -9.44 3.38
CA GLN A 125 -2.89 -10.82 3.67
C GLN A 125 -3.94 -11.84 3.21
N ARG A 126 -5.13 -11.40 2.77
CA ARG A 126 -6.18 -12.28 2.21
C ARG A 126 -5.75 -12.95 0.89
N GLY A 127 -4.92 -12.27 0.09
CA GLY A 127 -4.35 -12.80 -1.15
C GLY A 127 -3.07 -13.58 -0.89
N GLU A 128 -3.01 -14.86 -1.29
CA GLU A 128 -1.85 -15.72 -1.04
C GLU A 128 -0.55 -15.17 -1.64
N VAL A 129 -0.61 -14.55 -2.83
CA VAL A 129 0.56 -13.96 -3.49
C VAL A 129 1.10 -12.79 -2.67
N SER A 130 0.24 -11.85 -2.30
CA SER A 130 0.63 -10.68 -1.50
C SER A 130 1.06 -11.05 -0.09
N HIS A 131 0.42 -12.07 0.51
CA HIS A 131 0.84 -12.62 1.79
C HIS A 131 2.28 -13.13 1.75
N ARG A 132 2.61 -13.97 0.77
CA ARG A 132 3.99 -14.50 0.61
C ARG A 132 5.01 -13.38 0.38
N THR A 133 4.68 -12.41 -0.46
CA THR A 133 5.54 -11.24 -0.71
C THR A 133 5.78 -10.44 0.56
N THR A 134 4.72 -10.18 1.33
CA THR A 134 4.81 -9.45 2.60
C THR A 134 5.70 -10.20 3.60
N CYS A 135 5.50 -11.51 3.77
CA CYS A 135 6.33 -12.34 4.67
C CYS A 135 7.81 -12.28 4.26
N ALA A 136 8.11 -12.47 2.98
CA ALA A 136 9.49 -12.42 2.48
C ALA A 136 10.15 -11.05 2.71
N MET A 137 9.42 -9.96 2.53
CA MET A 137 9.92 -8.61 2.81
C MET A 137 10.15 -8.38 4.31
N VAL A 138 9.21 -8.82 5.16
CA VAL A 138 9.36 -8.73 6.63
C VAL A 138 10.59 -9.48 7.11
N GLU A 139 10.81 -10.70 6.63
CA GLU A 139 11.98 -11.52 6.98
C GLU A 139 13.30 -10.90 6.50
N THR A 140 13.24 -10.07 5.46
CA THR A 140 14.42 -9.42 4.86
C THR A 140 14.86 -8.15 5.60
N VAL A 141 13.95 -7.48 6.31
CA VAL A 141 14.27 -6.25 7.06
C VAL A 141 15.19 -6.57 8.24
N PRO A 142 16.40 -5.94 8.37
CA PRO A 142 17.45 -6.38 9.31
C PRO A 142 17.08 -6.29 10.80
N ALA A 143 16.14 -5.43 11.16
CA ALA A 143 15.72 -5.24 12.56
C ALA A 143 14.22 -4.93 12.58
N ALA A 144 13.41 -5.80 11.98
CA ALA A 144 11.99 -5.55 11.81
C ALA A 144 11.29 -5.35 13.16
N VAL A 145 10.88 -4.12 13.41
CA VAL A 145 9.79 -3.85 14.35
C VAL A 145 8.51 -4.05 13.58
N SER A 146 7.88 -5.20 13.78
CA SER A 146 6.55 -5.47 13.26
C SER A 146 5.53 -4.79 14.17
N TYR A 147 4.82 -3.81 13.66
CA TYR A 147 3.70 -3.21 14.36
C TYR A 147 2.40 -3.59 13.64
N THR A 148 1.57 -4.37 14.32
CA THR A 148 0.21 -4.69 13.86
C THR A 148 -0.75 -3.95 14.77
N HIS A 149 -1.44 -2.94 14.24
CA HIS A 149 -2.50 -2.24 14.95
C HIS A 149 -3.82 -2.46 14.23
N LEU A 150 -4.70 -3.26 14.82
CA LEU A 150 -6.11 -3.32 14.49
C LEU A 150 -6.84 -2.35 15.42
N THR A 151 -7.16 -1.17 14.92
CA THR A 151 -8.26 -0.39 15.49
C THR A 151 -9.54 -0.86 14.81
N LEU A 152 -10.29 -1.67 15.50
CA LEU A 152 -11.71 -1.83 15.20
C LEU A 152 -12.43 -0.69 15.90
N PRO A 153 -13.35 0.02 15.20
CA PRO A 153 -14.23 0.96 15.84
C PRO A 153 -15.17 0.26 16.82
#